data_2b31c53de1c46da0b8237159f21e2f19
#
_entry.id   2b31c53de1c46da0b8237159f21e2f19
#
_cell.length_a   1.000
_cell.length_b   1.000
_cell.length_c   1.000
_cell.angle_alpha   90.00
_cell.angle_beta   90.00
_cell.angle_gamma   90.00
#
_symmetry.space_group_name_H-M   'P 1'
#
loop_
_entity.id
_entity.type
_entity.pdbx_description
1 polymer ?
#
loop_
_entity_poly.entity_id
_entity_poly.type
_entity_poly.pdbx_seq_one_letter_code
_entity_poly.pdbx_strand_id
1 'polypeptide(L)'
;MDKSEILKHVDHTALKAFTTWEDIKKLCDEAIEFNTASVCVPPSYIKRIHDTYNDKINICTVIGFPLGYSVTEAKVCEAREAIKDGANEIDMVINIGDVKNKEYDKVLAEIKAIREACEGKVLKVIIETCYLTD
;
A
#
# COMPACT_ATOMS: atom_id res chain seq x y z
N MET A 1 19.96 13.04 12.64
CA MET A 1 18.67 12.37 12.74
C MET A 1 18.86 11.14 13.60
N ASP A 2 18.10 11.03 14.66
CA ASP A 2 18.12 9.88 15.59
C ASP A 2 17.43 8.67 14.94
N LYS A 3 17.75 7.45 15.40
CA LYS A 3 17.13 6.22 14.90
C LYS A 3 15.60 6.24 15.05
N SER A 4 15.09 6.74 16.17
CA SER A 4 13.65 6.86 16.42
C SER A 4 12.96 7.80 15.43
N GLU A 5 13.63 8.85 15.00
CA GLU A 5 13.14 9.77 13.98
C GLU A 5 13.03 9.10 12.60
N ILE A 6 14.03 8.28 12.24
CA ILE A 6 14.02 7.54 10.98
C ILE A 6 12.86 6.54 10.95
N LEU A 7 12.67 5.80 12.05
CA LEU A 7 11.63 4.76 12.14
C LEU A 7 10.20 5.30 11.98
N LYS A 8 9.96 6.55 12.38
CA LYS A 8 8.66 7.23 12.15
C LYS A 8 8.32 7.45 10.67
N HIS A 9 9.27 7.26 9.77
CA HIS A 9 9.09 7.38 8.32
C HIS A 9 9.16 6.02 7.60
N VAL A 10 9.22 4.92 8.34
CA VAL A 10 9.33 3.56 7.79
C VAL A 10 7.97 2.89 7.77
N ASP A 11 7.59 2.39 6.59
CA ASP A 11 6.51 1.42 6.46
C ASP A 11 7.10 0.03 6.71
N HIS A 12 6.85 -0.57 7.89
CA HIS A 12 7.37 -1.89 8.23
C HIS A 12 6.63 -2.95 7.41
N THR A 13 7.34 -3.66 6.53
CA THR A 13 6.73 -4.32 5.36
C THR A 13 6.92 -5.83 5.36
N ALA A 14 5.85 -6.58 5.10
CA ALA A 14 5.85 -8.00 4.80
C ALA A 14 4.88 -8.33 3.65
N LEU A 15 5.40 -8.55 2.44
CA LEU A 15 4.62 -8.73 1.20
C LEU A 15 4.96 -10.03 0.45
N LYS A 16 5.66 -10.98 1.09
CA LYS A 16 5.94 -12.26 0.45
C LYS A 16 4.66 -13.09 0.35
N ALA A 17 4.48 -13.80 -0.75
CA ALA A 17 3.29 -14.61 -1.01
C ALA A 17 3.01 -15.67 0.07
N PHE A 18 4.03 -16.10 0.78
CA PHE A 18 3.95 -17.10 1.85
C PHE A 18 3.92 -16.50 3.27
N THR A 19 3.77 -15.18 3.41
CA THR A 19 3.66 -14.51 4.72
C THR A 19 2.49 -15.07 5.52
N THR A 20 2.75 -15.52 6.74
CA THR A 20 1.75 -16.11 7.63
C THR A 20 1.18 -15.08 8.60
N TRP A 21 0.09 -15.45 9.29
CA TRP A 21 -0.45 -14.59 10.35
C TRP A 21 0.54 -14.36 11.51
N GLU A 22 1.35 -15.37 11.85
CA GLU A 22 2.37 -15.22 12.89
C GLU A 22 3.45 -14.20 12.48
N ASP A 23 3.84 -14.19 11.21
CA ASP A 23 4.76 -13.18 10.67
C ASP A 23 4.14 -11.78 10.76
N ILE A 24 2.86 -11.65 10.41
CA ILE A 24 2.12 -10.38 10.49
C ILE A 24 1.99 -9.89 11.93
N LYS A 25 1.68 -10.77 12.89
CA LYS A 25 1.64 -10.38 14.32
C LYS A 25 2.98 -9.84 14.79
N LYS A 26 4.06 -10.56 14.48
CA LYS A 26 5.41 -10.12 14.83
C LYS A 26 5.72 -8.75 14.23
N LEU A 27 5.39 -8.54 12.94
CA LEU A 27 5.54 -7.26 12.25
C LEU A 27 4.78 -6.13 12.98
N CYS A 28 3.54 -6.38 13.36
CA CYS A 28 2.71 -5.41 14.07
C CYS A 28 3.26 -5.07 15.46
N ASP A 29 3.69 -6.09 16.22
CA ASP A 29 4.26 -5.89 17.54
C ASP A 29 5.57 -5.07 17.47
N GLU A 30 6.43 -5.36 16.49
CA GLU A 30 7.64 -4.58 16.22
C GLU A 30 7.30 -3.13 15.79
N ALA A 31 6.28 -2.94 14.94
CA ALA A 31 5.86 -1.61 14.52
C ALA A 31 5.37 -0.75 15.69
N ILE A 32 4.66 -1.34 16.65
CA ILE A 32 4.25 -0.66 17.89
C ILE A 32 5.46 -0.32 18.75
N GLU A 33 6.33 -1.29 18.97
CA GLU A 33 7.53 -1.15 19.82
C GLU A 33 8.43 -0.01 19.31
N PHE A 34 8.67 0.02 18.00
CA PHE A 34 9.57 0.98 17.36
C PHE A 34 8.87 2.25 16.83
N ASN A 35 7.55 2.34 16.96
CA ASN A 35 6.74 3.47 16.50
C ASN A 35 7.00 3.81 15.03
N THR A 36 6.86 2.81 14.15
CA THR A 36 6.99 3.00 12.70
C THR A 36 5.80 3.78 12.14
N ALA A 37 5.95 4.35 10.92
CA ALA A 37 4.88 5.12 10.27
C ALA A 37 3.64 4.26 10.00
N SER A 38 3.84 3.04 9.53
CA SER A 38 2.80 2.05 9.24
C SER A 38 3.34 0.63 9.27
N VAL A 39 2.45 -0.34 9.11
CA VAL A 39 2.77 -1.67 8.60
C VAL A 39 2.25 -1.79 7.17
N CYS A 40 3.07 -2.30 6.24
CA CYS A 40 2.64 -2.55 4.86
C CYS A 40 2.49 -4.06 4.63
N VAL A 41 1.28 -4.50 4.34
CA VAL A 41 0.86 -5.91 4.39
C VAL A 41 0.01 -6.30 3.18
N PRO A 42 -0.10 -7.62 2.88
CA PRO A 42 -1.05 -8.09 1.87
C PRO A 42 -2.49 -7.70 2.22
N PRO A 43 -3.33 -7.33 1.24
CA PRO A 43 -4.69 -6.86 1.48
C PRO A 43 -5.55 -7.80 2.32
N SER A 44 -5.35 -9.11 2.19
CA SER A 44 -6.10 -10.14 2.92
C SER A 44 -5.93 -10.12 4.44
N TYR A 45 -4.90 -9.43 4.96
CA TYR A 45 -4.63 -9.32 6.39
C TYR A 45 -5.20 -8.05 7.03
N ILE A 46 -5.61 -7.04 6.26
CA ILE A 46 -6.03 -5.73 6.76
C ILE A 46 -7.09 -5.87 7.84
N LYS A 47 -8.21 -6.51 7.51
CA LYS A 47 -9.32 -6.66 8.44
C LYS A 47 -8.89 -7.35 9.76
N ARG A 48 -8.10 -8.40 9.67
CA ARG A 48 -7.62 -9.13 10.84
C ARG A 48 -6.69 -8.29 11.72
N ILE A 49 -5.83 -7.47 11.11
CA ILE A 49 -4.96 -6.52 11.84
C ILE A 49 -5.83 -5.46 12.50
N HIS A 50 -6.75 -4.85 11.76
CA HIS A 50 -7.66 -3.83 12.28
C HIS A 50 -8.45 -4.36 13.49
N ASP A 51 -9.05 -5.55 13.39
CA ASP A 51 -9.82 -6.17 14.45
C ASP A 51 -8.94 -6.53 15.69
N THR A 52 -7.65 -6.80 15.49
CA THR A 52 -6.72 -7.20 16.57
C THR A 52 -6.08 -6.01 17.27
N TYR A 53 -5.66 -5.01 16.51
CA TYR A 53 -4.83 -3.89 17.01
C TYR A 53 -5.59 -2.55 17.09
N ASN A 54 -6.74 -2.45 16.42
CA ASN A 54 -7.54 -1.22 16.34
C ASN A 54 -6.68 -0.03 15.85
N ASP A 55 -6.82 1.14 16.47
CA ASP A 55 -6.12 2.38 16.08
C ASP A 55 -4.65 2.45 16.55
N LYS A 56 -4.08 1.36 17.06
CA LYS A 56 -2.69 1.34 17.55
C LYS A 56 -1.67 1.34 16.42
N ILE A 57 -2.06 1.00 15.20
CA ILE A 57 -1.21 0.86 14.04
C ILE A 57 -1.87 1.49 12.82
N ASN A 58 -1.12 2.27 12.04
CA ASN A 58 -1.52 2.61 10.68
C ASN A 58 -1.31 1.40 9.76
N ILE A 59 -2.33 1.05 9.00
CA ILE A 59 -2.30 -0.07 8.07
C ILE A 59 -2.16 0.47 6.66
N CYS A 60 -1.02 0.16 6.03
CA CYS A 60 -0.78 0.35 4.60
C CYS A 60 -0.97 -0.98 3.87
N THR A 61 -1.45 -0.93 2.66
CA THR A 61 -1.51 -2.09 1.76
C THR A 61 -1.22 -1.71 0.33
N VAL A 62 -1.01 -2.72 -0.50
CA VAL A 62 -0.70 -2.57 -1.92
C VAL A 62 -1.89 -2.94 -2.80
N ILE A 63 -2.03 -2.28 -3.95
CA ILE A 63 -3.02 -2.60 -4.98
C ILE A 63 -2.37 -2.65 -6.37
N GLY A 64 -2.89 -3.51 -7.26
CA GLY A 64 -2.28 -3.78 -8.55
C GLY A 64 -0.84 -4.28 -8.43
N PHE A 65 -0.50 -4.90 -7.32
CA PHE A 65 0.86 -5.22 -6.93
C PHE A 65 1.23 -6.68 -7.26
N PRO A 66 2.47 -6.96 -7.69
CA PRO A 66 3.59 -5.99 -7.86
C PRO A 66 3.70 -5.38 -9.28
N LEU A 67 2.91 -5.81 -10.24
CA LEU A 67 3.17 -5.59 -11.67
C LEU A 67 2.46 -4.35 -12.26
N GLY A 68 1.43 -3.83 -11.62
CA GLY A 68 0.74 -2.60 -12.00
C GLY A 68 -0.13 -2.65 -13.25
N TYR A 69 -0.22 -3.78 -13.95
CA TYR A 69 -0.89 -3.90 -15.26
C TYR A 69 -2.33 -4.44 -15.20
N SER A 70 -2.91 -4.53 -14.01
CA SER A 70 -4.34 -4.81 -13.89
C SER A 70 -5.16 -3.64 -14.43
N VAL A 71 -6.39 -3.92 -14.85
CA VAL A 71 -7.30 -2.86 -15.29
C VAL A 71 -7.64 -1.92 -14.12
N THR A 72 -7.92 -0.66 -14.44
CA THR A 72 -8.18 0.40 -13.44
C THR A 72 -9.31 0.01 -12.49
N GLU A 73 -10.40 -0.56 -13.00
CA GLU A 73 -11.56 -0.99 -12.18
C GLU A 73 -11.17 -2.03 -11.13
N ALA A 74 -10.26 -2.94 -11.45
CA ALA A 74 -9.76 -3.91 -10.47
C ALA A 74 -8.99 -3.23 -9.34
N LYS A 75 -8.10 -2.30 -9.67
CA LYS A 75 -7.36 -1.51 -8.67
C LYS A 75 -8.30 -0.63 -7.82
N VAL A 76 -9.31 -0.02 -8.42
CA VAL A 76 -10.33 0.77 -7.72
C VAL A 76 -11.12 -0.11 -6.74
N CYS A 77 -11.50 -1.32 -7.16
CA CYS A 77 -12.16 -2.29 -6.30
C CYS A 77 -11.26 -2.71 -5.13
N GLU A 78 -10.00 -3.03 -5.38
CA GLU A 78 -9.01 -3.35 -4.34
C GLU A 78 -8.88 -2.20 -3.32
N ALA A 79 -8.78 -0.94 -3.80
CA ALA A 79 -8.67 0.23 -2.93
C ALA A 79 -9.90 0.38 -2.02
N ARG A 80 -11.10 0.26 -2.58
CA ARG A 80 -12.35 0.36 -1.80
C ARG A 80 -12.47 -0.72 -0.73
N GLU A 81 -12.19 -1.97 -1.08
CA GLU A 81 -12.24 -3.06 -0.11
C GLU A 81 -11.16 -2.90 0.97
N ALA A 82 -9.94 -2.47 0.59
CA ALA A 82 -8.89 -2.21 1.55
C ALA A 82 -9.28 -1.12 2.57
N ILE A 83 -9.86 0.00 2.11
CA ILE A 83 -10.34 1.08 2.98
C ILE A 83 -11.47 0.59 3.89
N LYS A 84 -12.44 -0.13 3.36
CA LYS A 84 -13.54 -0.73 4.12
C LYS A 84 -13.05 -1.68 5.21
N ASP A 85 -11.99 -2.43 4.95
CA ASP A 85 -11.37 -3.36 5.89
C ASP A 85 -10.47 -2.66 6.94
N GLY A 86 -10.21 -1.36 6.79
CA GLY A 86 -9.52 -0.55 7.78
C GLY A 86 -8.14 -0.04 7.37
N ALA A 87 -7.77 -0.08 6.08
CA ALA A 87 -6.52 0.51 5.62
C ALA A 87 -6.52 2.05 5.79
N ASN A 88 -5.38 2.58 6.22
CA ASN A 88 -5.12 4.01 6.35
C ASN A 88 -4.37 4.56 5.13
N GLU A 89 -3.59 3.71 4.47
CA GLU A 89 -2.74 4.06 3.34
C GLU A 89 -2.83 3.00 2.25
N ILE A 90 -2.81 3.46 1.00
CA ILE A 90 -2.85 2.61 -0.20
C ILE A 90 -1.63 2.91 -1.07
N ASP A 91 -0.88 1.86 -1.41
CA ASP A 91 0.25 1.92 -2.33
C ASP A 91 -0.14 1.25 -3.65
N MET A 92 -0.44 2.06 -4.65
CA MET A 92 -0.75 1.55 -6.00
C MET A 92 0.51 1.40 -6.83
N VAL A 93 0.59 0.35 -7.63
CA VAL A 93 1.61 0.27 -8.68
C VAL A 93 1.05 0.89 -9.96
N ILE A 94 1.81 1.84 -10.52
CA ILE A 94 1.48 2.48 -11.79
C ILE A 94 1.48 1.46 -12.94
N ASN A 95 0.67 1.68 -13.98
CA ASN A 95 0.80 0.88 -15.19
C ASN A 95 2.07 1.30 -15.96
N ILE A 96 3.13 0.55 -15.80
CA ILE A 96 4.44 0.83 -16.38
C ILE A 96 4.39 0.79 -17.92
N GLY A 97 3.58 -0.11 -18.48
CA GLY A 97 3.37 -0.19 -19.92
C GLY A 97 2.78 1.10 -20.49
N ASP A 98 1.78 1.68 -19.84
CA ASP A 98 1.17 2.93 -20.26
C ASP A 98 2.17 4.10 -20.16
N VAL A 99 3.03 4.12 -19.12
CA VAL A 99 4.12 5.11 -19.01
C VAL A 99 5.11 4.97 -20.17
N LYS A 100 5.55 3.77 -20.49
CA LYS A 100 6.49 3.50 -21.61
C LYS A 100 5.88 3.81 -22.98
N ASN A 101 4.57 3.65 -23.12
CA ASN A 101 3.81 4.05 -24.29
C ASN A 101 3.55 5.57 -24.36
N LYS A 102 3.96 6.32 -23.32
CA LYS A 102 3.69 7.78 -23.18
C LYS A 102 2.18 8.12 -23.14
N GLU A 103 1.36 7.18 -22.70
CA GLU A 103 -0.09 7.34 -22.52
C GLU A 103 -0.38 8.03 -21.17
N TYR A 104 0.20 9.20 -20.94
CA TYR A 104 0.17 9.90 -19.65
C TYR A 104 -1.23 10.31 -19.19
N ASP A 105 -2.14 10.60 -20.13
CA ASP A 105 -3.53 10.91 -19.80
C ASP A 105 -4.24 9.70 -19.18
N LYS A 106 -3.92 8.50 -19.64
CA LYS A 106 -4.42 7.24 -19.11
C LYS A 106 -3.90 6.96 -17.72
N VAL A 107 -2.59 7.16 -17.53
CA VAL A 107 -1.94 7.06 -16.21
C VAL A 107 -2.57 8.04 -15.22
N LEU A 108 -2.78 9.30 -15.63
CA LEU A 108 -3.41 10.31 -14.79
C LEU A 108 -4.85 9.95 -14.44
N ALA A 109 -5.62 9.43 -15.40
CA ALA A 109 -7.01 9.01 -15.18
C ALA A 109 -7.09 7.87 -14.16
N GLU A 110 -6.19 6.88 -14.24
CA GLU A 110 -6.10 5.78 -13.28
C GLU A 110 -5.78 6.29 -11.86
N ILE A 111 -4.76 7.16 -11.72
CA ILE A 111 -4.39 7.73 -10.41
C ILE A 111 -5.56 8.51 -9.82
N LYS A 112 -6.28 9.29 -10.62
CA LYS A 112 -7.46 10.04 -10.16
C LYS A 112 -8.57 9.12 -9.68
N ALA A 113 -8.89 8.08 -10.44
CA ALA A 113 -9.93 7.11 -10.07
C ALA A 113 -9.60 6.40 -8.74
N ILE A 114 -8.33 6.00 -8.56
CA ILE A 114 -7.88 5.37 -7.32
C ILE A 114 -7.85 6.39 -6.18
N ARG A 115 -7.43 7.64 -6.43
CA ARG A 115 -7.47 8.72 -5.43
C ARG A 115 -8.87 8.94 -4.87
N GLU A 116 -9.87 8.95 -5.74
CA GLU A 116 -11.28 9.06 -5.33
C GLU A 116 -11.71 7.86 -4.49
N ALA A 117 -11.30 6.65 -4.88
CA ALA A 117 -11.61 5.42 -4.15
C ALA A 117 -10.99 5.35 -2.75
N CYS A 118 -9.90 6.09 -2.51
CA CYS A 118 -9.22 6.14 -1.21
C CYS A 118 -9.92 7.02 -0.16
N GLU A 119 -11.02 7.71 -0.49
CA GLU A 119 -11.88 8.46 0.45
C GLU A 119 -11.10 9.38 1.42
N GLY A 120 -10.08 10.06 0.93
CA GLY A 120 -9.25 10.96 1.73
C GLY A 120 -8.08 10.29 2.48
N LYS A 121 -7.97 8.96 2.47
CA LYS A 121 -6.80 8.24 3.01
C LYS A 121 -5.55 8.50 2.16
N VAL A 122 -4.39 8.18 2.68
CA VAL A 122 -3.11 8.38 1.96
C VAL A 122 -3.06 7.47 0.73
N LEU A 123 -2.69 8.04 -0.41
CA LEU A 123 -2.36 7.30 -1.63
C LEU A 123 -0.90 7.56 -1.99
N LYS A 124 -0.11 6.50 -2.14
CA LYS A 124 1.26 6.55 -2.68
C LYS A 124 1.30 5.79 -4.00
N VAL A 125 2.12 6.28 -4.95
CA VAL A 125 2.24 5.69 -6.29
C VAL A 125 3.63 5.09 -6.45
N ILE A 126 3.69 3.77 -6.55
CA ILE A 126 4.92 3.04 -6.84
C ILE A 126 5.18 3.15 -8.35
N ILE A 127 6.26 3.82 -8.72
CA ILE A 127 6.63 4.07 -10.12
C ILE A 127 7.60 3.03 -10.70
N GLU A 128 8.20 2.18 -9.88
CA GLU A 128 9.12 1.10 -10.26
C GLU A 128 10.22 1.58 -11.21
N THR A 129 11.09 2.43 -10.71
CA THR A 129 12.09 3.15 -11.49
C THR A 129 13.04 2.27 -12.29
N CYS A 130 13.27 1.02 -11.87
CA CYS A 130 14.15 0.10 -12.58
C CYS A 130 13.66 -0.25 -14.01
N TYR A 131 12.38 -0.02 -14.31
CA TYR A 131 11.82 -0.21 -15.66
C TYR A 131 11.72 1.08 -16.48
N LEU A 132 12.00 2.22 -15.86
CA LEU A 132 11.90 3.54 -16.50
C LEU A 132 13.29 4.05 -16.92
N THR A 133 13.30 4.99 -17.86
CA THR A 133 14.48 5.77 -18.26
C THR A 133 14.40 7.15 -17.62
N ASP A 134 15.53 7.86 -17.64
CA ASP A 134 15.63 9.26 -17.21
C ASP A 134 14.74 10.19 -18.04
#